data_d34907b6c09ab00d3e869a5c53ee3bc3
#
_entry.id   d34907b6c09ab00d3e869a5c53ee3bc3
#
_cell.length_a   1.000
_cell.length_b   1.000
_cell.length_c   1.000
_cell.angle_alpha   90.00
_cell.angle_beta   90.00
_cell.angle_gamma   90.00
#
_symmetry.space_group_name_H-M   'P 1'
#
loop_
_entity.id
_entity.type
_entity.pdbx_description
1 polymer ?
#
loop_
_entity_poly.entity_id
_entity_poly.type
_entity_poly.pdbx_seq_one_letter_code
_entity_poly.pdbx_strand_id
1 'polypeptide(L)'
;MNTGSAIISIESELAAIVGREYLRESASVLARHAIDGVVPEYVVEPGTEDEVAALVRLANERKLTLYPEGGRTGQVGRTPPRVDIVLVTTRLNTIEHYDPGDLTIGVAAGASVLSVREAVAANNQLLPVEVAHPAPSTIGGVLARAAYGPLRHGYGPLRDSCLGLRFVTGDGRLAKSGGRVVKNVAGYDLMKLLIGSHGTLAVITAANLKVYPAPQQTRTFVADFASLSEAIAFRDTVVRSPLTPMCLEIASPLAQEFFSSHSDRQTWRVMLRAGGSDAVTARYARDLGSAVTHVFEAQAEEQYWNSVIDFGERVSARHQNAMVVALSVAPSELQHAIEVAERVANENNLLVACSGRCAIAALNLAFIPMPQGAPVVTQYAQALTRLRESLAPDAACVVTRCADQVKQHVDVWGATATDVDAMRAVKRALDGNDVLNRGRFVL
;
A
#
# COMPACT_ATOMS: atom_id res chain seq x y z
N MET A 1 33.46 45.81 16.95
CA MET A 1 32.17 45.32 17.46
C MET A 1 31.89 44.04 16.72
N ASN A 2 32.10 42.91 17.42
CA ASN A 2 31.93 41.59 16.83
C ASN A 2 30.47 41.19 17.09
N THR A 3 29.62 41.40 16.10
CA THR A 3 28.24 40.86 16.16
C THR A 3 28.33 39.39 15.94
N GLY A 4 28.49 38.65 17.06
CA GLY A 4 28.30 37.21 17.07
C GLY A 4 26.88 36.91 16.59
N SER A 5 26.74 36.44 15.34
CA SER A 5 25.49 35.83 14.86
C SER A 5 25.22 34.66 15.78
N ALA A 6 24.22 34.75 16.67
CA ALA A 6 23.78 33.66 17.48
C ALA A 6 23.38 32.52 16.51
N ILE A 7 24.07 31.39 16.55
CA ILE A 7 23.68 30.19 15.80
C ILE A 7 22.30 29.80 16.31
N ILE A 8 21.26 30.10 15.52
CA ILE A 8 19.90 29.70 15.84
C ILE A 8 19.88 28.15 15.82
N SER A 9 19.39 27.54 16.89
CA SER A 9 19.30 26.10 16.97
C SER A 9 18.26 25.57 15.96
N ILE A 10 18.49 24.37 15.43
CA ILE A 10 17.52 23.68 14.53
C ILE A 10 16.15 23.60 15.17
N GLU A 11 16.10 23.31 16.48
CA GLU A 11 14.86 23.30 17.28
C GLU A 11 14.09 24.62 17.17
N SER A 12 14.77 25.75 17.32
CA SER A 12 14.16 27.08 17.24
C SER A 12 13.65 27.39 15.83
N GLU A 13 14.36 26.95 14.78
CA GLU A 13 13.95 27.12 13.38
C GLU A 13 12.72 26.24 13.09
N LEU A 14 12.69 24.98 13.54
CA LEU A 14 11.53 24.10 13.39
C LEU A 14 10.29 24.65 14.12
N ALA A 15 10.48 25.10 15.38
CA ALA A 15 9.41 25.68 16.18
C ALA A 15 8.87 26.99 15.57
N ALA A 16 9.71 27.79 14.91
CA ALA A 16 9.29 29.00 14.22
C ALA A 16 8.41 28.71 12.99
N ILE A 17 8.58 27.54 12.35
CA ILE A 17 7.78 27.12 11.19
C ILE A 17 6.43 26.56 11.61
N VAL A 18 6.41 25.56 12.50
CA VAL A 18 5.15 24.79 12.81
C VAL A 18 4.46 25.23 14.08
N GLY A 19 5.11 26.05 14.92
CA GLY A 19 4.70 26.32 16.31
C GLY A 19 5.32 25.31 17.29
N ARG A 20 5.65 25.77 18.49
CA ARG A 20 6.31 24.96 19.52
C ARG A 20 5.47 23.73 19.93
N GLU A 21 4.15 23.88 19.95
CA GLU A 21 3.20 22.83 20.27
C GLU A 21 3.14 21.68 19.25
N TYR A 22 3.67 21.90 18.04
CA TYR A 22 3.72 20.89 16.96
C TYR A 22 5.13 20.36 16.67
N LEU A 23 6.10 20.72 17.49
CA LEU A 23 7.43 20.14 17.54
C LEU A 23 7.50 19.15 18.71
N ARG A 24 7.86 17.91 18.43
CA ARG A 24 7.98 16.84 19.43
C ARG A 24 9.44 16.43 19.59
N GLU A 25 9.89 16.38 20.85
CA GLU A 25 11.29 16.07 21.21
C GLU A 25 11.37 15.08 22.38
N SER A 26 10.23 14.75 23.00
CA SER A 26 10.26 13.78 24.10
C SER A 26 10.64 12.39 23.61
N ALA A 27 11.54 11.72 24.31
CA ALA A 27 12.06 10.41 23.94
C ALA A 27 10.97 9.37 23.67
N SER A 28 9.86 9.42 24.43
CA SER A 28 8.73 8.51 24.26
C SER A 28 7.95 8.77 22.95
N VAL A 29 7.88 10.02 22.49
CA VAL A 29 7.25 10.36 21.21
C VAL A 29 8.19 10.00 20.07
N LEU A 30 9.46 10.39 20.15
CA LEU A 30 10.46 10.06 19.12
C LEU A 30 10.54 8.56 18.89
N ALA A 31 10.58 7.75 19.97
CA ALA A 31 10.59 6.29 19.86
C ALA A 31 9.37 5.71 19.13
N ARG A 32 8.17 6.33 19.25
CA ARG A 32 6.98 5.91 18.50
C ARG A 32 7.08 6.21 17.00
N HIS A 33 7.91 7.18 16.60
CA HIS A 33 8.16 7.54 15.21
C HIS A 33 9.46 6.94 14.67
N ALA A 34 10.07 6.00 15.39
CA ALA A 34 11.23 5.27 14.91
C ALA A 34 10.90 4.50 13.60
N ILE A 35 11.84 4.50 12.66
CA ILE A 35 11.74 3.80 11.39
C ILE A 35 12.72 2.62 11.42
N ASP A 36 12.19 1.40 11.49
CA ASP A 36 12.98 0.17 11.58
C ASP A 36 14.04 0.25 12.71
N GLY A 37 13.65 0.79 13.87
CA GLY A 37 14.52 0.96 15.04
C GLY A 37 15.37 2.25 15.05
N VAL A 38 15.44 2.99 13.94
CA VAL A 38 16.15 4.27 13.89
C VAL A 38 15.24 5.38 14.41
N VAL A 39 15.59 5.93 15.58
CA VAL A 39 14.81 6.98 16.26
C VAL A 39 15.14 8.35 15.64
N PRO A 40 14.12 9.17 15.27
CA PRO A 40 14.35 10.51 14.74
C PRO A 40 14.87 11.48 15.81
N GLU A 41 15.57 12.56 15.38
CA GLU A 41 15.93 13.66 16.26
C GLU A 41 14.73 14.56 16.57
N TYR A 42 13.88 14.79 15.57
CA TYR A 42 12.69 15.65 15.67
C TYR A 42 11.48 15.03 14.98
N VAL A 43 10.30 15.29 15.53
CA VAL A 43 9.02 15.02 14.86
C VAL A 43 8.27 16.32 14.75
N VAL A 44 7.85 16.69 13.55
CA VAL A 44 7.12 17.93 13.26
C VAL A 44 5.78 17.66 12.60
N GLU A 45 4.77 18.42 12.99
CA GLU A 45 3.39 18.25 12.53
C GLU A 45 2.92 19.53 11.80
N PRO A 46 3.26 19.74 10.51
CA PRO A 46 2.81 20.91 9.76
C PRO A 46 1.30 20.90 9.55
N GLY A 47 0.67 22.08 9.62
CA GLY A 47 -0.76 22.30 9.38
C GLY A 47 -1.08 22.86 8.01
N THR A 48 -0.08 23.34 7.27
CA THR A 48 -0.24 23.96 5.94
C THR A 48 0.80 23.46 4.94
N GLU A 49 0.51 23.62 3.65
CA GLU A 49 1.46 23.29 2.56
C GLU A 49 2.69 24.21 2.61
N ASP A 50 2.52 25.46 3.03
CA ASP A 50 3.63 26.41 3.18
C ASP A 50 4.58 26.01 4.31
N GLU A 51 4.06 25.50 5.42
CA GLU A 51 4.87 24.93 6.50
C GLU A 51 5.64 23.70 6.01
N VAL A 52 5.00 22.81 5.24
CA VAL A 52 5.71 21.65 4.61
C VAL A 52 6.84 22.15 3.71
N ALA A 53 6.59 23.13 2.87
CA ALA A 53 7.60 23.70 1.97
C ALA A 53 8.76 24.37 2.75
N ALA A 54 8.46 25.07 3.84
CA ALA A 54 9.46 25.67 4.71
C ALA A 54 10.33 24.62 5.41
N LEU A 55 9.73 23.55 5.93
CA LEU A 55 10.44 22.43 6.54
C LEU A 55 11.38 21.72 5.58
N VAL A 56 10.94 21.48 4.33
CA VAL A 56 11.78 20.86 3.30
C VAL A 56 12.94 21.79 2.91
N ARG A 57 12.70 23.10 2.76
CA ARG A 57 13.77 24.07 2.52
C ARG A 57 14.81 24.09 3.65
N LEU A 58 14.34 24.14 4.91
CA LEU A 58 15.23 24.08 6.07
C LEU A 58 16.06 22.80 6.09
N ALA A 59 15.43 21.64 5.87
CA ALA A 59 16.13 20.37 5.82
C ALA A 59 17.20 20.36 4.70
N ASN A 60 16.88 20.93 3.54
CA ASN A 60 17.80 21.05 2.41
C ASN A 60 19.01 21.95 2.75
N GLU A 61 18.77 23.15 3.30
CA GLU A 61 19.80 24.12 3.70
C GLU A 61 20.71 23.58 4.80
N ARG A 62 20.14 22.86 5.77
CA ARG A 62 20.86 22.28 6.92
C ARG A 62 21.41 20.87 6.64
N LYS A 63 21.17 20.31 5.44
CA LYS A 63 21.58 18.95 5.02
C LYS A 63 21.03 17.87 5.94
N LEU A 64 19.80 18.04 6.41
CA LEU A 64 19.06 17.09 7.23
C LEU A 64 18.24 16.15 6.34
N THR A 65 17.99 14.94 6.83
CA THR A 65 17.07 14.00 6.20
C THR A 65 15.66 14.22 6.73
N LEU A 66 14.67 14.18 5.84
CA LEU A 66 13.27 14.37 6.18
C LEU A 66 12.42 13.18 5.69
N TYR A 67 11.64 12.61 6.60
CA TYR A 67 10.82 11.42 6.35
C TYR A 67 9.34 11.77 6.47
N PRO A 68 8.62 11.94 5.34
CA PRO A 68 7.18 12.14 5.36
C PRO A 68 6.46 10.92 5.93
N GLU A 69 5.54 11.18 6.86
CA GLU A 69 4.76 10.15 7.54
C GLU A 69 3.28 10.55 7.58
N GLY A 70 2.39 9.58 7.30
CA GLY A 70 0.96 9.70 7.56
C GLY A 70 0.59 8.93 8.82
N GLY A 71 -0.37 8.02 8.73
CA GLY A 71 -0.86 7.22 9.88
C GLY A 71 -0.03 5.99 10.23
N ARG A 72 1.17 5.81 9.73
CA ARG A 72 2.11 4.70 10.03
C ARG A 72 1.58 3.28 9.73
N THR A 73 0.56 3.14 8.92
CA THR A 73 -0.08 1.84 8.62
C THR A 73 0.65 1.02 7.55
N GLY A 74 1.78 1.47 7.04
CA GLY A 74 2.48 0.76 5.98
C GLY A 74 3.92 1.21 5.82
N GLN A 75 4.74 0.85 6.77
CA GLN A 75 6.17 1.08 6.79
C GLN A 75 6.89 0.04 5.92
N VAL A 76 7.00 0.30 4.61
CA VAL A 76 7.75 -0.53 3.66
C VAL A 76 9.05 0.17 3.30
N GLY A 77 10.11 -0.61 3.07
CA GLY A 77 11.39 -0.09 2.59
C GLY A 77 12.59 -0.60 3.38
N ARG A 78 13.77 -0.22 2.91
CA ARG A 78 15.03 -0.50 3.60
C ARG A 78 15.13 0.30 4.90
N THR A 79 15.89 -0.19 5.87
CA THR A 79 16.20 0.56 7.08
C THR A 79 17.04 1.80 6.73
N PRO A 80 16.62 3.00 7.12
CA PRO A 80 17.36 4.21 6.81
C PRO A 80 18.66 4.28 7.63
N PRO A 81 19.74 4.90 7.09
CA PRO A 81 20.98 5.04 7.83
C PRO A 81 20.89 6.07 8.98
N ARG A 82 20.01 7.06 8.85
CA ARG A 82 19.76 8.14 9.80
C ARG A 82 18.38 8.72 9.55
N VAL A 83 17.73 9.21 10.60
CA VAL A 83 16.46 9.93 10.55
C VAL A 83 16.60 11.21 11.37
N ASP A 84 16.71 12.38 10.73
CA ASP A 84 16.78 13.66 11.45
C ASP A 84 15.37 14.15 11.77
N ILE A 85 14.52 14.28 10.77
CA ILE A 85 13.17 14.84 10.91
C ILE A 85 12.13 13.84 10.38
N VAL A 86 11.13 13.52 11.20
CA VAL A 86 9.88 12.92 10.72
C VAL A 86 8.84 14.02 10.57
N LEU A 87 8.29 14.18 9.37
CA LEU A 87 7.23 15.14 9.03
C LEU A 87 5.90 14.42 8.99
N VAL A 88 5.04 14.65 9.99
CA VAL A 88 3.74 13.99 10.12
C VAL A 88 2.65 14.83 9.46
N THR A 89 2.00 14.28 8.43
CA THR A 89 1.03 15.02 7.60
C THR A 89 -0.41 15.01 8.16
N THR A 90 -0.66 14.40 9.30
CA THR A 90 -2.02 14.15 9.81
C THR A 90 -2.82 15.43 10.14
N ARG A 91 -2.18 16.59 10.32
CA ARG A 91 -2.86 17.89 10.46
C ARG A 91 -3.40 18.42 9.13
N LEU A 92 -2.87 17.96 7.99
CA LEU A 92 -3.40 18.25 6.65
C LEU A 92 -4.57 17.31 6.36
N ASN A 93 -5.71 17.43 7.05
CA ASN A 93 -6.77 16.42 7.08
C ASN A 93 -8.14 16.88 6.55
N THR A 94 -8.19 17.98 5.84
CA THR A 94 -9.44 18.56 5.34
C THR A 94 -9.90 17.89 4.04
N ILE A 95 -11.24 17.76 3.89
CA ILE A 95 -11.88 17.58 2.59
C ILE A 95 -12.06 18.99 2.02
N GLU A 96 -11.28 19.31 0.97
CA GLU A 96 -11.20 20.67 0.42
C GLU A 96 -12.40 21.00 -0.47
N HIS A 97 -12.85 20.00 -1.23
CA HIS A 97 -14.06 20.08 -2.05
C HIS A 97 -14.58 18.67 -2.32
N TYR A 98 -15.88 18.58 -2.53
CA TYR A 98 -16.52 17.36 -2.99
C TYR A 98 -17.68 17.72 -3.91
N ASP A 99 -17.64 17.21 -5.12
CA ASP A 99 -18.69 17.37 -6.12
C ASP A 99 -19.26 15.98 -6.48
N PRO A 100 -20.39 15.60 -5.86
CA PRO A 100 -21.04 14.33 -6.14
C PRO A 100 -21.52 14.22 -7.60
N GLY A 101 -21.89 15.33 -8.25
CA GLY A 101 -22.34 15.35 -9.64
C GLY A 101 -21.23 15.00 -10.63
N ASP A 102 -20.03 15.50 -10.37
CA ASP A 102 -18.83 15.24 -11.19
C ASP A 102 -18.04 13.99 -10.76
N LEU A 103 -18.49 13.30 -9.69
CA LEU A 103 -17.81 12.14 -9.13
C LEU A 103 -16.35 12.43 -8.76
N THR A 104 -16.09 13.58 -8.16
CA THR A 104 -14.73 14.02 -7.78
C THR A 104 -14.67 14.53 -6.35
N ILE A 105 -13.59 14.19 -5.65
CA ILE A 105 -13.29 14.69 -4.31
C ILE A 105 -11.85 15.15 -4.21
N GLY A 106 -11.63 16.32 -3.62
CA GLY A 106 -10.31 16.86 -3.31
C GLY A 106 -10.07 16.86 -1.82
N VAL A 107 -8.95 16.29 -1.42
CA VAL A 107 -8.61 16.06 -0.01
C VAL A 107 -7.15 16.40 0.26
N ALA A 108 -6.87 16.92 1.44
CA ALA A 108 -5.51 17.08 1.93
C ALA A 108 -4.90 15.70 2.27
N ALA A 109 -3.59 15.57 2.17
CA ALA A 109 -2.88 14.29 2.22
C ALA A 109 -3.00 13.54 3.54
N GLY A 110 -3.20 14.24 4.65
CA GLY A 110 -3.40 13.68 5.98
C GLY A 110 -4.84 13.25 6.28
N ALA A 111 -5.81 13.51 5.37
CA ALA A 111 -7.18 13.03 5.54
C ALA A 111 -7.19 11.49 5.61
N SER A 112 -7.96 10.91 6.56
CA SER A 112 -8.03 9.47 6.72
C SER A 112 -8.84 8.83 5.59
N VAL A 113 -8.46 7.61 5.21
CA VAL A 113 -9.21 6.82 4.21
C VAL A 113 -10.65 6.62 4.69
N LEU A 114 -10.84 6.40 6.00
CA LEU A 114 -12.18 6.21 6.58
C LEU A 114 -13.03 7.46 6.40
N SER A 115 -12.54 8.63 6.82
CA SER A 115 -13.32 9.89 6.73
C SER A 115 -13.71 10.24 5.29
N VAL A 116 -12.82 9.97 4.32
CA VAL A 116 -13.13 10.20 2.90
C VAL A 116 -14.17 9.19 2.40
N ARG A 117 -14.05 7.91 2.77
CA ARG A 117 -15.07 6.88 2.43
C ARG A 117 -16.45 7.21 3.00
N GLU A 118 -16.53 7.66 4.25
CA GLU A 118 -17.78 8.08 4.89
C GLU A 118 -18.40 9.29 4.18
N ALA A 119 -17.59 10.29 3.84
CA ALA A 119 -18.06 11.47 3.13
C ALA A 119 -18.69 11.14 1.76
N VAL A 120 -18.07 10.25 0.99
CA VAL A 120 -18.61 9.87 -0.33
C VAL A 120 -19.79 8.90 -0.21
N ALA A 121 -19.80 8.03 0.80
CA ALA A 121 -20.89 7.08 1.06
C ALA A 121 -22.20 7.81 1.38
N ALA A 122 -22.16 8.99 2.01
CA ALA A 122 -23.34 9.84 2.27
C ALA A 122 -24.10 10.24 0.98
N ASN A 123 -23.45 10.17 -0.18
CA ASN A 123 -24.04 10.42 -1.49
C ASN A 123 -24.14 9.15 -2.34
N ASN A 124 -24.20 7.97 -1.75
CA ASN A 124 -24.23 6.68 -2.43
C ASN A 124 -23.07 6.50 -3.42
N GLN A 125 -21.87 6.96 -3.02
CA GLN A 125 -20.66 6.84 -3.82
C GLN A 125 -19.61 6.01 -3.09
N LEU A 126 -18.63 5.53 -3.84
CA LEU A 126 -17.57 4.65 -3.40
C LEU A 126 -16.20 5.24 -3.78
N LEU A 127 -15.30 5.34 -2.82
CA LEU A 127 -13.87 5.47 -3.07
C LEU A 127 -13.25 4.05 -3.05
N PRO A 128 -12.76 3.51 -4.19
CA PRO A 128 -12.28 2.12 -4.27
C PRO A 128 -10.86 1.96 -3.72
N VAL A 129 -10.64 2.49 -2.53
CA VAL A 129 -9.38 2.38 -1.77
C VAL A 129 -9.63 1.48 -0.58
N GLU A 130 -9.00 0.32 -0.57
CA GLU A 130 -9.09 -0.65 0.53
C GLU A 130 -7.72 -0.86 1.14
N VAL A 131 -7.64 -0.63 2.43
CA VAL A 131 -6.42 -0.80 3.23
C VAL A 131 -6.77 -1.35 4.60
N ALA A 132 -5.88 -2.09 5.20
CA ALA A 132 -5.94 -2.39 6.62
C ALA A 132 -5.91 -1.07 7.41
N HIS A 133 -6.66 -1.00 8.50
CA HIS A 133 -6.72 0.19 9.37
C HIS A 133 -7.09 1.50 8.64
N PRO A 134 -8.28 1.61 8.01
CA PRO A 134 -8.64 2.80 7.22
C PRO A 134 -8.73 4.09 8.05
N ALA A 135 -8.99 4.00 9.35
CA ALA A 135 -9.06 5.17 10.25
C ALA A 135 -7.71 5.87 10.42
N PRO A 136 -6.58 5.21 10.74
CA PRO A 136 -5.28 5.86 10.78
C PRO A 136 -4.62 6.00 9.39
N SER A 137 -5.01 5.24 8.37
CA SER A 137 -4.40 5.35 7.03
C SER A 137 -4.76 6.68 6.37
N THR A 138 -3.75 7.42 5.93
CA THR A 138 -3.94 8.72 5.26
C THR A 138 -3.93 8.59 3.74
N ILE A 139 -4.65 9.46 3.05
CA ILE A 139 -4.70 9.48 1.57
C ILE A 139 -3.29 9.67 0.99
N GLY A 140 -2.48 10.58 1.53
CA GLY A 140 -1.10 10.78 1.07
C GLY A 140 -0.23 9.53 1.24
N GLY A 141 -0.35 8.83 2.38
CA GLY A 141 0.37 7.59 2.65
C GLY A 141 -0.05 6.45 1.73
N VAL A 142 -1.34 6.35 1.41
CA VAL A 142 -1.89 5.35 0.48
C VAL A 142 -1.41 5.62 -0.95
N LEU A 143 -1.43 6.88 -1.41
CA LEU A 143 -0.91 7.29 -2.71
C LEU A 143 0.60 7.05 -2.81
N ALA A 144 1.36 7.50 -1.81
CA ALA A 144 2.82 7.35 -1.81
C ALA A 144 3.27 5.89 -1.94
N ARG A 145 2.49 4.94 -1.40
CA ARG A 145 2.76 3.49 -1.49
C ARG A 145 2.08 2.80 -2.67
N ALA A 146 1.22 3.50 -3.42
CA ALA A 146 0.31 2.89 -4.38
C ALA A 146 -0.48 1.71 -3.76
N ALA A 147 -0.94 1.86 -2.51
CA ALA A 147 -1.60 0.79 -1.78
C ALA A 147 -2.91 0.38 -2.46
N TYR A 148 -3.22 -0.90 -2.40
CA TYR A 148 -4.38 -1.46 -3.09
C TYR A 148 -4.97 -2.65 -2.33
N GLY A 149 -6.26 -2.86 -2.54
CA GLY A 149 -7.01 -4.01 -2.04
C GLY A 149 -7.69 -4.80 -3.17
N PRO A 150 -8.63 -5.66 -2.84
CA PRO A 150 -9.41 -6.47 -3.77
C PRO A 150 -10.15 -5.67 -4.86
N LEU A 151 -10.68 -4.48 -4.53
CA LEU A 151 -11.39 -3.61 -5.47
C LEU A 151 -10.54 -3.12 -6.65
N ARG A 152 -9.20 -3.23 -6.56
CA ARG A 152 -8.33 -2.97 -7.72
C ARG A 152 -8.71 -3.80 -8.95
N HIS A 153 -9.32 -4.97 -8.77
CA HIS A 153 -9.77 -5.80 -9.87
C HIS A 153 -10.80 -5.10 -10.75
N GLY A 154 -11.87 -4.55 -10.15
CA GLY A 154 -12.96 -3.91 -10.88
C GLY A 154 -12.74 -2.42 -11.19
N TYR A 155 -11.97 -1.71 -10.37
CA TYR A 155 -11.80 -0.26 -10.46
C TYR A 155 -10.43 0.20 -10.93
N GLY A 156 -9.49 -0.74 -11.11
CA GLY A 156 -8.12 -0.43 -11.51
C GLY A 156 -7.23 0.05 -10.36
N PRO A 157 -5.97 0.38 -10.66
CA PRO A 157 -5.03 0.89 -9.67
C PRO A 157 -5.37 2.33 -9.26
N LEU A 158 -4.98 2.71 -8.04
CA LEU A 158 -5.24 4.05 -7.49
C LEU A 158 -4.71 5.19 -8.36
N ARG A 159 -3.62 4.95 -9.10
CA ARG A 159 -3.07 5.93 -10.06
C ARG A 159 -4.06 6.33 -11.18
N ASP A 160 -5.01 5.47 -11.52
CA ASP A 160 -6.01 5.74 -12.56
C ASP A 160 -7.23 6.49 -11.98
N SER A 161 -7.43 6.43 -10.66
CA SER A 161 -8.43 7.20 -9.93
C SER A 161 -7.91 8.55 -9.45
N CYS A 162 -6.60 8.81 -9.51
CA CYS A 162 -6.01 10.08 -9.15
C CYS A 162 -6.07 11.05 -10.33
N LEU A 163 -6.76 12.18 -10.15
CA LEU A 163 -6.95 13.22 -11.16
C LEU A 163 -5.89 14.32 -11.07
N GLY A 164 -5.33 14.52 -9.88
CA GLY A 164 -4.30 15.53 -9.65
C GLY A 164 -3.71 15.44 -8.26
N LEU A 165 -2.48 15.92 -8.13
CA LEU A 165 -1.76 16.03 -6.86
C LEU A 165 -1.21 17.44 -6.67
N ARG A 166 -1.16 17.89 -5.40
CA ARG A 166 -0.28 18.95 -4.93
C ARG A 166 0.80 18.31 -4.08
N PHE A 167 2.01 18.83 -4.18
CA PHE A 167 3.18 18.25 -3.52
C PHE A 167 4.30 19.29 -3.36
N VAL A 168 5.23 18.97 -2.47
CA VAL A 168 6.45 19.75 -2.24
C VAL A 168 7.64 18.91 -2.71
N THR A 169 8.43 19.44 -3.64
CA THR A 169 9.68 18.82 -4.12
C THR A 169 10.81 18.90 -3.09
N GLY A 170 11.89 18.13 -3.24
CA GLY A 170 12.99 18.06 -2.28
C GLY A 170 13.78 19.37 -2.11
N ASP A 171 13.57 20.37 -2.97
CA ASP A 171 14.09 21.73 -2.82
C ASP A 171 13.08 22.70 -2.16
N GLY A 172 11.93 22.19 -1.69
CA GLY A 172 10.91 22.95 -0.97
C GLY A 172 10.00 23.80 -1.86
N ARG A 173 9.89 23.53 -3.17
CA ARG A 173 8.93 24.19 -4.05
C ARG A 173 7.58 23.51 -4.01
N LEU A 174 6.51 24.30 -3.87
CA LEU A 174 5.15 23.84 -4.09
C LEU A 174 4.91 23.63 -5.59
N ALA A 175 4.36 22.47 -5.94
CA ALA A 175 4.05 22.09 -7.31
C ALA A 175 2.72 21.35 -7.38
N LYS A 176 2.15 21.28 -8.58
CA LYS A 176 0.94 20.53 -8.86
C LYS A 176 1.05 19.80 -10.20
N SER A 177 0.40 18.65 -10.31
CA SER A 177 0.24 17.90 -11.55
C SER A 177 -1.19 17.40 -11.65
N GLY A 178 -1.78 17.48 -12.84
CA GLY A 178 -3.19 17.17 -13.04
C GLY A 178 -4.13 18.29 -12.55
N GLY A 179 -5.38 17.96 -12.26
CA GLY A 179 -6.42 18.91 -11.88
C GLY A 179 -7.61 18.27 -11.21
N ARG A 180 -8.81 18.86 -11.38
CA ARG A 180 -10.08 18.36 -10.83
C ARG A 180 -10.92 17.61 -11.87
N VAL A 181 -10.51 17.65 -13.13
CA VAL A 181 -11.30 17.09 -14.25
C VAL A 181 -10.68 15.80 -14.74
N VAL A 182 -11.54 14.86 -15.14
CA VAL A 182 -11.13 13.53 -15.64
C VAL A 182 -10.27 13.62 -16.91
N LYS A 183 -10.51 14.66 -17.74
CA LYS A 183 -9.79 14.86 -19.00
C LYS A 183 -8.86 16.05 -18.90
N ASN A 184 -7.62 15.81 -18.45
CA ASN A 184 -6.56 16.81 -18.44
C ASN A 184 -5.43 16.36 -19.37
N VAL A 185 -5.15 17.14 -20.40
CA VAL A 185 -4.11 16.87 -21.41
C VAL A 185 -2.97 17.90 -21.36
N ALA A 186 -2.96 18.77 -20.35
CA ALA A 186 -1.93 19.79 -20.19
C ALA A 186 -0.83 19.33 -19.23
N GLY A 187 0.42 19.33 -19.72
CA GLY A 187 1.60 18.99 -18.93
C GLY A 187 1.88 17.47 -18.82
N TYR A 188 2.95 17.16 -18.10
CA TYR A 188 3.32 15.76 -17.82
C TYR A 188 2.56 15.22 -16.63
N ASP A 189 2.22 13.92 -16.65
CA ASP A 189 1.54 13.19 -15.58
C ASP A 189 2.50 12.89 -14.40
N LEU A 190 3.10 13.92 -13.80
CA LEU A 190 4.00 13.75 -12.65
C LEU A 190 3.32 13.05 -11.47
N MET A 191 1.97 13.18 -11.34
CA MET A 191 1.23 12.47 -10.30
C MET A 191 1.41 10.94 -10.41
N LYS A 192 1.47 10.39 -11.63
CA LYS A 192 1.68 8.94 -11.83
C LYS A 192 3.08 8.49 -11.45
N LEU A 193 4.05 9.41 -11.43
CA LEU A 193 5.41 9.17 -10.97
C LEU A 193 5.51 9.21 -9.44
N LEU A 194 4.73 10.10 -8.81
CA LEU A 194 4.72 10.26 -7.35
C LEU A 194 3.94 9.15 -6.64
N ILE A 195 2.91 8.59 -7.28
CA ILE A 195 2.17 7.45 -6.76
C ILE A 195 3.06 6.21 -6.81
N GLY A 196 3.35 5.63 -5.65
CA GLY A 196 4.28 4.51 -5.50
C GLY A 196 5.75 4.91 -5.33
N SER A 197 6.05 6.22 -5.19
CA SER A 197 7.41 6.71 -4.93
C SER A 197 7.87 6.55 -3.47
N HIS A 198 7.01 6.09 -2.59
CA HIS A 198 7.29 5.94 -1.15
C HIS A 198 7.77 7.23 -0.47
N GLY A 199 7.33 8.40 -0.96
CA GLY A 199 7.73 9.70 -0.43
C GLY A 199 9.19 10.07 -0.68
N THR A 200 9.89 9.38 -1.59
CA THR A 200 11.29 9.65 -1.90
C THR A 200 11.48 10.74 -2.97
N LEU A 201 10.43 11.11 -3.70
CA LEU A 201 10.51 12.09 -4.78
C LEU A 201 9.91 13.45 -4.39
N ALA A 202 8.88 13.44 -3.56
CA ALA A 202 8.18 14.63 -3.08
C ALA A 202 7.34 14.29 -1.85
N VAL A 203 6.94 15.32 -1.09
CA VAL A 203 5.93 15.23 -0.04
C VAL A 203 4.58 15.54 -0.65
N ILE A 204 3.68 14.56 -0.75
CA ILE A 204 2.30 14.76 -1.21
C ILE A 204 1.54 15.55 -0.15
N THR A 205 0.89 16.66 -0.54
CA THR A 205 0.14 17.53 0.37
C THR A 205 -1.36 17.51 0.14
N ALA A 206 -1.82 17.23 -1.09
CA ALA A 206 -3.23 17.05 -1.39
C ALA A 206 -3.44 16.21 -2.66
N ALA A 207 -4.65 15.64 -2.81
CA ALA A 207 -5.04 14.85 -3.96
C ALA A 207 -6.47 15.16 -4.42
N ASN A 208 -6.69 15.14 -5.73
CA ASN A 208 -8.01 15.06 -6.35
C ASN A 208 -8.23 13.62 -6.82
N LEU A 209 -9.31 13.02 -6.37
CA LEU A 209 -9.61 11.61 -6.62
C LEU A 209 -10.97 11.49 -7.33
N LYS A 210 -11.06 10.53 -8.23
CA LYS A 210 -12.31 10.08 -8.81
C LYS A 210 -13.00 9.13 -7.84
N VAL A 211 -14.29 9.31 -7.65
CA VAL A 211 -15.16 8.38 -6.94
C VAL A 211 -16.14 7.73 -7.92
N TYR A 212 -16.83 6.70 -7.47
CA TYR A 212 -17.71 5.90 -8.31
C TYR A 212 -19.09 5.79 -7.65
N PRO A 213 -20.18 5.61 -8.42
CA PRO A 213 -21.46 5.23 -7.84
C PRO A 213 -21.31 3.93 -7.05
N ALA A 214 -21.83 3.89 -5.84
CA ALA A 214 -21.90 2.66 -5.06
C ALA A 214 -22.93 1.71 -5.69
N PRO A 215 -22.67 0.39 -5.73
CA PRO A 215 -23.67 -0.57 -6.16
C PRO A 215 -24.86 -0.57 -5.16
N GLN A 216 -26.06 -0.89 -5.64
CA GLN A 216 -27.24 -0.98 -4.78
C GLN A 216 -27.08 -2.05 -3.68
N GLN A 217 -26.42 -3.14 -4.04
CA GLN A 217 -26.02 -4.20 -3.13
C GLN A 217 -24.78 -4.92 -3.62
N THR A 218 -24.14 -5.67 -2.73
CA THR A 218 -23.04 -6.57 -3.06
C THR A 218 -23.33 -7.97 -2.53
N ARG A 219 -22.80 -8.98 -3.23
CA ARG A 219 -22.78 -10.39 -2.78
C ARG A 219 -21.45 -11.02 -3.11
N THR A 220 -20.95 -11.81 -2.18
CA THR A 220 -19.71 -12.57 -2.40
C THR A 220 -20.03 -14.04 -2.61
N PHE A 221 -19.59 -14.56 -3.75
CA PHE A 221 -19.67 -15.97 -4.11
C PHE A 221 -18.33 -16.63 -3.88
N VAL A 222 -18.33 -17.73 -3.16
CA VAL A 222 -17.14 -18.51 -2.82
C VAL A 222 -17.24 -19.87 -3.50
N ALA A 223 -16.15 -20.29 -4.10
CA ALA A 223 -16.00 -21.61 -4.72
C ALA A 223 -14.73 -22.28 -4.18
N ASP A 224 -14.86 -23.49 -3.65
CA ASP A 224 -13.79 -24.25 -3.05
C ASP A 224 -13.41 -25.45 -3.93
N PHE A 225 -12.11 -25.68 -4.13
CA PHE A 225 -11.54 -26.66 -5.05
C PHE A 225 -10.50 -27.54 -4.35
N ALA A 226 -10.44 -28.81 -4.71
CA ALA A 226 -9.48 -29.75 -4.13
C ALA A 226 -8.03 -29.45 -4.55
N SER A 227 -7.82 -28.81 -5.71
CA SER A 227 -6.49 -28.50 -6.24
C SER A 227 -6.36 -27.05 -6.73
N LEU A 228 -5.12 -26.54 -6.77
CA LEU A 228 -4.80 -25.26 -7.38
C LEU A 228 -5.20 -25.21 -8.86
N SER A 229 -4.96 -26.29 -9.60
CA SER A 229 -5.29 -26.36 -11.02
C SER A 229 -6.79 -26.19 -11.28
N GLU A 230 -7.65 -26.80 -10.46
CA GLU A 230 -9.11 -26.61 -10.55
C GLU A 230 -9.53 -25.16 -10.22
N ALA A 231 -8.93 -24.56 -9.19
CA ALA A 231 -9.18 -23.16 -8.82
C ALA A 231 -8.76 -22.20 -9.95
N ILE A 232 -7.63 -22.45 -10.61
CA ILE A 232 -7.16 -21.67 -11.76
C ILE A 232 -8.07 -21.88 -12.98
N ALA A 233 -8.51 -23.09 -13.27
CA ALA A 233 -9.46 -23.36 -14.35
C ALA A 233 -10.79 -22.64 -14.14
N PHE A 234 -11.29 -22.62 -12.89
CA PHE A 234 -12.49 -21.84 -12.55
C PHE A 234 -12.27 -20.35 -12.71
N ARG A 235 -11.13 -19.78 -12.22
CA ARG A 235 -10.74 -18.39 -12.44
C ARG A 235 -10.77 -18.04 -13.93
N ASP A 236 -10.19 -18.89 -14.80
CA ASP A 236 -10.16 -18.70 -16.24
C ASP A 236 -11.56 -18.69 -16.87
N THR A 237 -12.43 -19.55 -16.37
CA THR A 237 -13.85 -19.56 -16.78
C THR A 237 -14.52 -18.24 -16.44
N VAL A 238 -14.31 -17.70 -15.24
CA VAL A 238 -14.88 -16.41 -14.83
C VAL A 238 -14.30 -15.27 -15.69
N VAL A 239 -12.98 -15.22 -15.89
CA VAL A 239 -12.31 -14.17 -16.65
C VAL A 239 -12.75 -14.14 -18.12
N ARG A 240 -13.07 -15.31 -18.72
CA ARG A 240 -13.56 -15.43 -20.10
C ARG A 240 -15.07 -15.24 -20.23
N SER A 241 -15.79 -15.20 -19.11
CA SER A 241 -17.24 -15.01 -19.09
C SER A 241 -17.63 -13.54 -19.26
N PRO A 242 -18.89 -13.22 -19.51
CA PRO A 242 -19.39 -11.86 -19.48
C PRO A 242 -19.60 -11.29 -18.06
N LEU A 243 -19.18 -12.00 -17.02
CA LEU A 243 -19.23 -11.52 -15.66
C LEU A 243 -18.11 -10.52 -15.41
N THR A 244 -18.43 -9.43 -14.73
CA THR A 244 -17.48 -8.37 -14.37
C THR A 244 -17.49 -8.16 -12.86
N PRO A 245 -16.88 -9.07 -12.09
CA PRO A 245 -16.88 -8.94 -10.63
C PRO A 245 -16.09 -7.71 -10.17
N MET A 246 -16.51 -7.12 -9.05
CA MET A 246 -15.76 -6.04 -8.39
C MET A 246 -14.42 -6.54 -7.84
N CYS A 247 -14.42 -7.78 -7.32
CA CYS A 247 -13.23 -8.45 -6.82
C CYS A 247 -13.19 -9.90 -7.33
N LEU A 248 -11.99 -10.40 -7.59
CA LEU A 248 -11.75 -11.80 -7.93
C LEU A 248 -10.41 -12.23 -7.29
N GLU A 249 -10.52 -12.93 -6.15
CA GLU A 249 -9.40 -13.30 -5.31
C GLU A 249 -9.24 -14.83 -5.27
N ILE A 250 -8.00 -15.29 -5.01
CA ILE A 250 -7.68 -16.69 -4.71
C ILE A 250 -7.03 -16.75 -3.33
N ALA A 251 -7.27 -17.84 -2.61
CA ALA A 251 -6.62 -18.13 -1.34
C ALA A 251 -6.21 -19.61 -1.24
N SER A 252 -4.99 -19.83 -0.77
CA SER A 252 -4.52 -21.18 -0.43
C SER A 252 -5.22 -21.70 0.83
N PRO A 253 -5.20 -23.04 1.07
CA PRO A 253 -5.74 -23.62 2.29
C PRO A 253 -5.23 -22.94 3.56
N LEU A 254 -3.93 -22.70 3.65
CA LEU A 254 -3.32 -22.03 4.82
C LEU A 254 -3.75 -20.56 4.95
N ALA A 255 -3.95 -19.83 3.84
CA ALA A 255 -4.38 -18.43 3.90
C ALA A 255 -5.79 -18.28 4.50
N GLN A 256 -6.67 -19.23 4.29
CA GLN A 256 -8.04 -19.20 4.81
C GLN A 256 -8.09 -19.23 6.34
N GLU A 257 -7.06 -19.75 7.02
CA GLU A 257 -6.96 -19.70 8.49
C GLU A 257 -6.90 -18.28 9.05
N PHE A 258 -6.54 -17.30 8.21
CA PHE A 258 -6.47 -15.89 8.58
C PHE A 258 -7.75 -15.11 8.22
N PHE A 259 -8.72 -15.69 7.52
CA PHE A 259 -9.94 -14.99 7.11
C PHE A 259 -11.06 -15.14 8.15
N SER A 260 -11.64 -16.30 8.28
CA SER A 260 -12.75 -16.55 9.21
C SER A 260 -12.59 -17.90 9.88
N SER A 261 -13.35 -18.11 10.97
CA SER A 261 -13.30 -19.31 11.79
C SER A 261 -13.82 -20.60 11.12
N HIS A 262 -14.37 -20.50 9.90
CA HIS A 262 -14.93 -21.63 9.15
C HIS A 262 -14.13 -21.83 7.86
N SER A 263 -12.98 -22.47 7.94
CA SER A 263 -12.21 -22.88 6.76
C SER A 263 -12.13 -24.40 6.69
N ASP A 264 -12.49 -24.98 5.55
CA ASP A 264 -12.02 -26.31 5.19
C ASP A 264 -10.54 -26.18 4.81
N ARG A 265 -9.66 -26.64 5.70
CA ARG A 265 -8.20 -26.45 5.62
C ARG A 265 -7.54 -27.23 4.47
N GLN A 266 -8.31 -27.82 3.56
CA GLN A 266 -7.77 -28.68 2.50
C GLN A 266 -8.06 -28.16 1.09
N THR A 267 -8.83 -27.08 0.95
CA THR A 267 -9.28 -26.59 -0.36
C THR A 267 -8.63 -25.28 -0.75
N TRP A 268 -8.43 -25.11 -2.06
CA TRP A 268 -8.18 -23.80 -2.67
C TRP A 268 -9.49 -23.05 -2.83
N ARG A 269 -9.49 -21.78 -2.53
CA ARG A 269 -10.70 -20.94 -2.55
C ARG A 269 -10.59 -19.85 -3.60
N VAL A 270 -11.63 -19.68 -4.42
CA VAL A 270 -11.81 -18.52 -5.29
C VAL A 270 -13.01 -17.72 -4.78
N MET A 271 -12.84 -16.40 -4.66
CA MET A 271 -13.83 -15.48 -4.09
C MET A 271 -14.15 -14.40 -5.11
N LEU A 272 -15.44 -14.24 -5.42
CA LEU A 272 -15.94 -13.20 -6.32
C LEU A 272 -16.86 -12.26 -5.55
N ARG A 273 -16.63 -10.95 -5.65
CA ARG A 273 -17.57 -9.94 -5.19
C ARG A 273 -18.33 -9.36 -6.37
N ALA A 274 -19.63 -9.62 -6.44
CA ALA A 274 -20.53 -8.99 -7.40
C ALA A 274 -21.17 -7.75 -6.80
N GLY A 275 -21.35 -6.70 -7.59
CA GLY A 275 -22.08 -5.49 -7.19
C GLY A 275 -23.07 -5.08 -8.24
N GLY A 276 -24.25 -4.58 -7.84
CA GLY A 276 -25.28 -4.09 -8.72
C GLY A 276 -26.70 -4.21 -8.15
N SER A 277 -27.69 -4.37 -9.04
CA SER A 277 -29.07 -4.65 -8.66
C SER A 277 -29.27 -6.12 -8.27
N ASP A 278 -30.44 -6.45 -7.71
CA ASP A 278 -30.85 -7.85 -7.45
C ASP A 278 -30.74 -8.74 -8.69
N ALA A 279 -31.14 -8.22 -9.85
CA ALA A 279 -31.06 -8.97 -11.11
C ALA A 279 -29.62 -9.30 -11.51
N VAL A 280 -28.66 -8.37 -11.24
CA VAL A 280 -27.23 -8.60 -11.51
C VAL A 280 -26.69 -9.67 -10.58
N THR A 281 -26.90 -9.57 -9.27
CA THR A 281 -26.38 -10.55 -8.31
C THR A 281 -27.03 -11.92 -8.49
N ALA A 282 -28.34 -11.98 -8.83
CA ALA A 282 -29.02 -13.23 -9.17
C ALA A 282 -28.46 -13.88 -10.46
N ARG A 283 -28.01 -13.08 -11.44
CA ARG A 283 -27.31 -13.60 -12.61
C ARG A 283 -26.01 -14.28 -12.23
N TYR A 284 -25.20 -13.69 -11.35
CA TYR A 284 -23.97 -14.36 -10.85
C TYR A 284 -24.29 -15.71 -10.22
N ALA A 285 -25.33 -15.80 -9.38
CA ALA A 285 -25.73 -17.05 -8.76
C ALA A 285 -26.11 -18.13 -9.82
N ARG A 286 -26.80 -17.75 -10.90
CA ARG A 286 -27.15 -18.68 -11.98
C ARG A 286 -25.95 -19.10 -12.82
N ASP A 287 -25.12 -18.13 -13.21
CA ASP A 287 -24.01 -18.35 -14.16
C ASP A 287 -22.86 -19.13 -13.50
N LEU A 288 -22.64 -18.93 -12.19
CA LEU A 288 -21.66 -19.70 -11.40
C LEU A 288 -22.17 -21.08 -10.97
N GLY A 289 -23.49 -21.22 -10.82
CA GLY A 289 -24.19 -22.50 -10.59
C GLY A 289 -23.66 -23.31 -9.41
N SER A 290 -23.45 -24.60 -9.64
CA SER A 290 -23.02 -25.57 -8.62
C SER A 290 -21.58 -25.42 -8.16
N ALA A 291 -20.78 -24.55 -8.79
CA ALA A 291 -19.42 -24.27 -8.34
C ALA A 291 -19.41 -23.45 -7.03
N VAL A 292 -20.49 -22.74 -6.72
CA VAL A 292 -20.60 -21.91 -5.51
C VAL A 292 -20.85 -22.79 -4.30
N THR A 293 -19.93 -22.75 -3.33
CA THR A 293 -20.03 -23.47 -2.06
C THR A 293 -20.65 -22.61 -0.95
N HIS A 294 -20.40 -21.29 -0.97
CA HIS A 294 -20.92 -20.35 0.03
C HIS A 294 -21.26 -19.01 -0.61
N VAL A 295 -22.23 -18.29 0.00
CA VAL A 295 -22.57 -16.91 -0.35
C VAL A 295 -22.54 -16.05 0.91
N PHE A 296 -21.83 -14.91 0.84
CA PHE A 296 -21.86 -13.91 1.90
C PHE A 296 -22.59 -12.66 1.43
N GLU A 297 -23.40 -12.10 2.34
CA GLU A 297 -24.20 -10.91 2.10
C GLU A 297 -24.11 -9.95 3.30
N ALA A 298 -24.37 -8.68 3.08
CA ALA A 298 -24.48 -7.65 4.11
C ALA A 298 -23.28 -7.64 5.07
N GLN A 299 -23.52 -7.65 6.38
CA GLN A 299 -22.48 -7.57 7.41
C GLN A 299 -21.49 -8.75 7.36
N ALA A 300 -21.95 -9.96 7.04
CA ALA A 300 -21.07 -11.12 6.91
C ALA A 300 -20.10 -10.97 5.72
N GLU A 301 -20.57 -10.40 4.63
CA GLU A 301 -19.73 -10.07 3.47
C GLU A 301 -18.65 -9.03 3.83
N GLU A 302 -19.05 -7.94 4.49
CA GLU A 302 -18.13 -6.89 4.92
C GLU A 302 -17.04 -7.44 5.87
N GLN A 303 -17.42 -8.20 6.87
CA GLN A 303 -16.49 -8.84 7.79
C GLN A 303 -15.51 -9.78 7.08
N TYR A 304 -16.02 -10.53 6.09
CA TYR A 304 -15.19 -11.42 5.30
C TYR A 304 -14.14 -10.66 4.48
N TRP A 305 -14.55 -9.63 3.74
CA TRP A 305 -13.61 -8.81 2.95
C TRP A 305 -12.61 -8.03 3.83
N ASN A 306 -13.04 -7.54 4.98
CA ASN A 306 -12.11 -6.94 5.94
C ASN A 306 -11.02 -7.93 6.34
N SER A 307 -11.35 -9.21 6.52
CA SER A 307 -10.37 -10.24 6.84
C SER A 307 -9.39 -10.54 5.68
N VAL A 308 -9.87 -10.48 4.43
CA VAL A 308 -9.04 -10.63 3.23
C VAL A 308 -8.10 -9.41 3.06
N ILE A 309 -8.60 -8.20 3.24
CA ILE A 309 -7.83 -6.95 3.18
C ILE A 309 -6.74 -6.95 4.26
N ASP A 310 -7.07 -7.41 5.46
CA ASP A 310 -6.19 -7.45 6.62
C ASP A 310 -5.24 -8.66 6.63
N PHE A 311 -5.19 -9.48 5.57
CA PHE A 311 -4.41 -10.71 5.53
C PHE A 311 -2.99 -10.55 6.06
N GLY A 312 -2.23 -9.58 5.55
CA GLY A 312 -0.85 -9.34 5.99
C GLY A 312 -0.72 -8.95 7.46
N GLU A 313 -1.68 -8.15 7.98
CA GLU A 313 -1.74 -7.77 9.40
C GLU A 313 -2.04 -8.98 10.28
N ARG A 314 -3.02 -9.78 9.90
CA ARG A 314 -3.44 -10.98 10.64
C ARG A 314 -2.34 -12.03 10.69
N VAL A 315 -1.60 -12.21 9.60
CA VAL A 315 -0.40 -13.05 9.57
C VAL A 315 0.64 -12.53 10.55
N SER A 316 0.99 -11.25 10.49
CA SER A 316 2.00 -10.64 11.36
C SER A 316 1.60 -10.67 12.84
N ALA A 317 0.31 -10.48 13.14
CA ALA A 317 -0.19 -10.55 14.51
C ALA A 317 -0.09 -11.96 15.11
N ARG A 318 -0.33 -13.00 14.28
CA ARG A 318 -0.25 -14.39 14.71
C ARG A 318 1.17 -14.96 14.66
N HIS A 319 1.98 -14.51 13.73
CA HIS A 319 3.34 -14.95 13.47
C HIS A 319 4.27 -13.74 13.32
N GLN A 320 4.79 -13.23 14.44
CA GLN A 320 5.63 -12.01 14.48
C GLN A 320 6.87 -12.08 13.59
N ASN A 321 7.37 -13.30 13.34
CA ASN A 321 8.54 -13.53 12.49
C ASN A 321 8.16 -13.89 11.03
N ALA A 322 6.90 -13.79 10.62
CA ALA A 322 6.52 -14.05 9.24
C ALA A 322 7.09 -12.97 8.30
N MET A 323 7.41 -13.39 7.08
CA MET A 323 7.74 -12.48 5.97
C MET A 323 6.59 -12.45 4.96
N VAL A 324 6.04 -11.28 4.69
CA VAL A 324 5.00 -11.10 3.67
C VAL A 324 5.61 -10.45 2.43
N VAL A 325 5.41 -11.09 1.30
CA VAL A 325 5.93 -10.68 -0.01
C VAL A 325 4.76 -10.37 -0.93
N ALA A 326 4.74 -9.17 -1.51
CA ALA A 326 3.87 -8.85 -2.62
C ALA A 326 4.52 -9.36 -3.92
N LEU A 327 3.82 -10.25 -4.61
CA LEU A 327 4.24 -10.84 -5.87
C LEU A 327 3.31 -10.40 -6.98
N SER A 328 3.86 -9.97 -8.12
CA SER A 328 3.11 -9.72 -9.35
C SER A 328 3.81 -10.40 -10.51
N VAL A 329 3.07 -11.21 -11.27
CA VAL A 329 3.53 -11.95 -12.44
C VAL A 329 2.53 -11.78 -13.58
N ALA A 330 2.86 -12.25 -14.77
CA ALA A 330 1.88 -12.36 -15.85
C ALA A 330 0.71 -13.29 -15.44
N PRO A 331 -0.55 -13.00 -15.81
CA PRO A 331 -1.69 -13.85 -15.44
C PRO A 331 -1.56 -15.32 -15.86
N SER A 332 -0.85 -15.62 -16.94
CA SER A 332 -0.51 -16.99 -17.39
C SER A 332 0.44 -17.72 -16.44
N GLU A 333 1.27 -16.97 -15.71
CA GLU A 333 2.28 -17.52 -14.81
C GLU A 333 1.77 -17.73 -13.38
N LEU A 334 0.50 -17.39 -13.09
CA LEU A 334 -0.04 -17.41 -11.72
C LEU A 334 0.12 -18.78 -11.05
N GLN A 335 -0.28 -19.86 -11.73
CA GLN A 335 -0.17 -21.22 -11.18
C GLN A 335 1.28 -21.57 -10.90
N HIS A 336 2.16 -21.40 -11.88
CA HIS A 336 3.59 -21.65 -11.75
C HIS A 336 4.21 -20.88 -10.58
N ALA A 337 3.87 -19.59 -10.44
CA ALA A 337 4.41 -18.75 -9.37
C ALA A 337 3.98 -19.23 -7.96
N ILE A 338 2.76 -19.73 -7.81
CA ILE A 338 2.27 -20.32 -6.56
C ILE A 338 3.03 -21.62 -6.27
N GLU A 339 3.15 -22.51 -7.26
CA GLU A 339 3.87 -23.79 -7.12
C GLU A 339 5.36 -23.57 -6.78
N VAL A 340 5.99 -22.57 -7.38
CA VAL A 340 7.36 -22.15 -7.02
C VAL A 340 7.43 -21.68 -5.57
N ALA A 341 6.47 -20.85 -5.13
CA ALA A 341 6.46 -20.35 -3.75
C ALA A 341 6.29 -21.49 -2.72
N GLU A 342 5.42 -22.47 -3.00
CA GLU A 342 5.23 -23.64 -2.15
C GLU A 342 6.48 -24.51 -2.09
N ARG A 343 7.10 -24.79 -3.22
CA ARG A 343 8.36 -25.56 -3.29
C ARG A 343 9.48 -24.85 -2.53
N VAL A 344 9.69 -23.55 -2.78
CA VAL A 344 10.73 -22.76 -2.13
C VAL A 344 10.51 -22.68 -0.62
N ALA A 345 9.27 -22.54 -0.16
CA ALA A 345 8.95 -22.56 1.26
C ALA A 345 9.36 -23.91 1.89
N ASN A 346 8.95 -25.03 1.30
CA ASN A 346 9.29 -26.39 1.78
C ASN A 346 10.81 -26.63 1.84
N GLU A 347 11.55 -26.24 0.81
CA GLU A 347 13.02 -26.38 0.75
C GLU A 347 13.74 -25.60 1.85
N ASN A 348 13.09 -24.55 2.41
CA ASN A 348 13.64 -23.69 3.46
C ASN A 348 12.98 -23.90 4.81
N ASN A 349 12.24 -25.01 5.03
CA ASN A 349 11.50 -25.32 6.27
C ASN A 349 10.52 -24.19 6.67
N LEU A 350 9.85 -23.60 5.70
CA LEU A 350 8.80 -22.59 5.87
C LEU A 350 7.47 -23.15 5.32
N LEU A 351 6.39 -22.60 5.81
CA LEU A 351 5.06 -22.70 5.20
C LEU A 351 4.82 -21.44 4.37
N VAL A 352 3.98 -21.52 3.34
CA VAL A 352 3.53 -20.34 2.61
C VAL A 352 2.01 -20.29 2.54
N ALA A 353 1.43 -19.16 2.97
CA ALA A 353 0.03 -18.82 2.77
C ALA A 353 -0.06 -17.82 1.59
N CYS A 354 -0.93 -18.12 0.63
CA CYS A 354 -1.11 -17.31 -0.57
C CYS A 354 -2.52 -16.71 -0.62
N SER A 355 -2.63 -15.40 -0.80
CA SER A 355 -3.90 -14.70 -1.05
C SER A 355 -3.69 -13.54 -2.02
N GLY A 356 -4.64 -13.33 -2.96
CA GLY A 356 -4.57 -12.17 -3.83
C GLY A 356 -5.44 -12.25 -5.07
N ARG A 357 -5.32 -11.23 -5.90
CA ARG A 357 -6.12 -10.98 -7.11
C ARG A 357 -5.70 -11.90 -8.23
N CYS A 358 -6.43 -13.00 -8.41
CA CYS A 358 -6.02 -14.04 -9.33
C CYS A 358 -6.16 -13.66 -10.81
N ALA A 359 -7.06 -12.75 -11.18
CA ALA A 359 -7.22 -12.33 -12.57
C ALA A 359 -6.04 -11.47 -13.09
N ILE A 360 -5.41 -10.70 -12.20
CA ILE A 360 -4.27 -9.85 -12.54
C ILE A 360 -2.95 -10.38 -11.95
N ALA A 361 -2.96 -11.59 -11.41
CA ALA A 361 -1.82 -12.30 -10.82
C ALA A 361 -0.99 -11.45 -9.85
N ALA A 362 -1.68 -10.76 -8.92
CA ALA A 362 -1.08 -9.92 -7.89
C ALA A 362 -1.39 -10.51 -6.51
N LEU A 363 -0.41 -11.19 -5.92
CA LEU A 363 -0.53 -12.02 -4.73
C LEU A 363 0.18 -11.41 -3.52
N ASN A 364 -0.28 -11.77 -2.34
CA ASN A 364 0.46 -11.67 -1.09
C ASN A 364 0.86 -13.09 -0.66
N LEU A 365 2.15 -13.35 -0.55
CA LEU A 365 2.73 -14.60 -0.08
C LEU A 365 3.24 -14.38 1.34
N ALA A 366 2.70 -15.10 2.31
CA ALA A 366 3.18 -15.06 3.68
C ALA A 366 4.01 -16.31 3.98
N PHE A 367 5.32 -16.14 4.10
CA PHE A 367 6.24 -17.18 4.54
C PHE A 367 6.24 -17.22 6.06
N ILE A 368 5.88 -18.37 6.62
CA ILE A 368 5.61 -18.58 8.03
C ILE A 368 6.54 -19.68 8.55
N PRO A 369 7.15 -19.53 9.74
CA PRO A 369 7.96 -20.61 10.32
C PRO A 369 7.17 -21.88 10.55
N MET A 370 7.77 -23.05 10.31
CA MET A 370 7.19 -24.30 10.75
C MET A 370 7.11 -24.39 12.29
N PRO A 371 6.10 -25.06 12.86
CA PRO A 371 5.88 -25.10 14.32
C PRO A 371 7.05 -25.63 15.16
N GLN A 372 7.96 -26.39 14.56
CA GLN A 372 9.02 -27.14 15.27
C GLN A 372 10.43 -26.49 15.17
N GLY A 373 10.55 -25.23 14.75
CA GLY A 373 11.85 -24.58 14.64
C GLY A 373 11.80 -23.09 14.91
N ALA A 374 12.80 -22.55 15.64
CA ALA A 374 13.01 -21.11 15.61
C ALA A 374 13.44 -20.72 14.18
N PRO A 375 12.77 -19.75 13.54
CA PRO A 375 13.13 -19.36 12.17
C PRO A 375 14.54 -18.75 12.20
N VAL A 376 15.42 -19.28 11.38
CA VAL A 376 16.73 -18.66 11.17
C VAL A 376 16.53 -17.62 10.07
N VAL A 377 16.97 -16.40 10.32
CA VAL A 377 16.88 -15.26 9.37
C VAL A 377 17.35 -15.64 7.96
N THR A 378 18.36 -16.51 7.87
CA THR A 378 18.91 -17.03 6.62
C THR A 378 17.91 -17.83 5.78
N GLN A 379 16.92 -18.49 6.39
CA GLN A 379 15.89 -19.24 5.65
C GLN A 379 15.02 -18.31 4.83
N TYR A 380 14.63 -17.15 5.38
CA TYR A 380 13.86 -16.13 4.65
C TYR A 380 14.67 -15.53 3.51
N ALA A 381 15.95 -15.23 3.74
CA ALA A 381 16.83 -14.68 2.72
C ALA A 381 17.02 -15.68 1.56
N GLN A 382 17.24 -16.95 1.87
CA GLN A 382 17.37 -18.03 0.87
C GLN A 382 16.05 -18.24 0.11
N ALA A 383 14.92 -18.30 0.82
CA ALA A 383 13.62 -18.46 0.19
C ALA A 383 13.31 -17.30 -0.76
N LEU A 384 13.55 -16.05 -0.36
CA LEU A 384 13.33 -14.88 -1.20
C LEU A 384 14.24 -14.87 -2.44
N THR A 385 15.51 -15.19 -2.27
CA THR A 385 16.47 -15.28 -3.40
C THR A 385 16.04 -16.35 -4.40
N ARG A 386 15.75 -17.56 -3.94
CA ARG A 386 15.31 -18.67 -4.80
C ARG A 386 13.97 -18.37 -5.48
N LEU A 387 13.04 -17.73 -4.77
CA LEU A 387 11.75 -17.30 -5.34
C LEU A 387 12.01 -16.37 -6.54
N ARG A 388 12.84 -15.35 -6.38
CA ARG A 388 13.16 -14.38 -7.42
C ARG A 388 13.91 -15.02 -8.60
N GLU A 389 14.83 -15.94 -8.35
CA GLU A 389 15.59 -16.65 -9.37
C GLU A 389 14.74 -17.64 -10.18
N SER A 390 13.68 -18.18 -9.57
CA SER A 390 12.80 -19.17 -10.20
C SER A 390 11.63 -18.58 -10.98
N LEU A 391 11.39 -17.28 -10.85
CA LEU A 391 10.31 -16.57 -11.55
C LEU A 391 10.83 -15.88 -12.81
N ALA A 392 9.91 -15.49 -13.70
CA ALA A 392 10.24 -14.72 -14.90
C ALA A 392 10.95 -13.40 -14.54
N PRO A 393 11.86 -12.88 -15.37
CA PRO A 393 12.65 -11.68 -15.08
C PRO A 393 11.81 -10.40 -14.85
N ASP A 394 10.59 -10.36 -15.36
CA ASP A 394 9.63 -9.26 -15.20
C ASP A 394 8.71 -9.43 -13.97
N ALA A 395 8.87 -10.51 -13.21
CA ALA A 395 8.14 -10.70 -11.95
C ALA A 395 8.58 -9.68 -10.91
N ALA A 396 7.61 -8.96 -10.35
CA ALA A 396 7.86 -8.07 -9.22
C ALA A 396 7.65 -8.82 -7.90
N CYS A 397 8.69 -8.84 -7.05
CA CYS A 397 8.69 -9.57 -5.79
C CYS A 397 9.26 -8.66 -4.69
N VAL A 398 8.36 -8.01 -3.91
CA VAL A 398 8.68 -6.99 -2.93
C VAL A 398 8.30 -7.44 -1.52
N VAL A 399 9.23 -7.36 -0.57
CA VAL A 399 8.92 -7.64 0.84
C VAL A 399 8.13 -6.48 1.43
N THR A 400 6.89 -6.73 1.81
CA THR A 400 5.99 -5.72 2.38
C THR A 400 5.98 -5.73 3.91
N ARG A 401 6.33 -6.87 4.52
CA ARG A 401 6.44 -7.05 5.98
C ARG A 401 7.48 -8.09 6.32
N CYS A 402 8.30 -7.82 7.27
CA CYS A 402 9.18 -8.79 7.93
C CYS A 402 9.72 -8.18 9.23
N ALA A 403 10.30 -9.02 10.09
CA ALA A 403 11.04 -8.55 11.24
C ALA A 403 12.29 -7.74 10.81
N ASP A 404 12.69 -6.75 11.60
CA ASP A 404 13.84 -5.87 11.30
C ASP A 404 15.13 -6.65 11.07
N GLN A 405 15.33 -7.73 11.81
CA GLN A 405 16.47 -8.63 11.65
C GLN A 405 16.52 -9.28 10.25
N VAL A 406 15.37 -9.58 9.65
CA VAL A 406 15.28 -10.14 8.29
C VAL A 406 15.66 -9.07 7.26
N LYS A 407 15.23 -7.81 7.44
CA LYS A 407 15.57 -6.70 6.54
C LYS A 407 17.06 -6.47 6.34
N GLN A 408 17.87 -6.77 7.35
CA GLN A 408 19.34 -6.63 7.26
C GLN A 408 19.98 -7.64 6.29
N HIS A 409 19.28 -8.72 5.97
CA HIS A 409 19.79 -9.84 5.18
C HIS A 409 19.08 -10.01 3.83
N VAL A 410 18.06 -9.19 3.54
CA VAL A 410 17.30 -9.27 2.31
C VAL A 410 17.22 -7.92 1.62
N ASP A 411 17.29 -7.90 0.29
CA ASP A 411 16.87 -6.73 -0.47
C ASP A 411 15.34 -6.72 -0.56
N VAL A 412 14.71 -5.82 0.19
CA VAL A 412 13.23 -5.74 0.27
C VAL A 412 12.57 -5.41 -1.07
N TRP A 413 13.30 -4.73 -1.97
CA TRP A 413 12.74 -4.26 -3.25
C TRP A 413 12.95 -5.23 -4.41
N GLY A 414 14.04 -6.01 -4.40
CA GLY A 414 14.41 -6.87 -5.51
C GLY A 414 14.80 -6.05 -6.75
N ALA A 415 15.94 -5.42 -6.71
CA ALA A 415 16.39 -4.50 -7.74
C ALA A 415 16.41 -5.13 -9.14
N THR A 416 15.70 -4.52 -10.07
CA THR A 416 15.90 -4.70 -11.51
C THR A 416 16.96 -3.71 -11.97
N ALA A 417 18.09 -4.18 -12.47
CA ALA A 417 19.23 -3.33 -12.82
C ALA A 417 18.97 -2.35 -13.96
N THR A 418 17.99 -2.62 -14.82
CA THR A 418 17.76 -1.88 -16.07
C THR A 418 17.20 -0.48 -15.90
N ASP A 419 16.39 -0.25 -14.86
CA ASP A 419 15.65 1.02 -14.70
C ASP A 419 16.24 1.96 -13.64
N VAL A 420 17.23 1.50 -12.89
CA VAL A 420 17.79 2.23 -11.73
C VAL A 420 18.40 3.57 -12.14
N ASP A 421 19.06 3.65 -13.31
CA ASP A 421 19.66 4.92 -13.74
C ASP A 421 18.62 5.96 -14.13
N ALA A 422 17.51 5.56 -14.76
CA ALA A 422 16.37 6.43 -15.02
C ALA A 422 15.71 6.90 -13.70
N MET A 423 15.53 5.98 -12.75
CA MET A 423 14.99 6.31 -11.42
C MET A 423 15.90 7.30 -10.67
N ARG A 424 17.22 7.11 -10.71
CA ARG A 424 18.20 8.06 -10.14
C ARG A 424 18.16 9.42 -10.82
N ALA A 425 17.98 9.48 -12.12
CA ALA A 425 17.85 10.75 -12.85
C ALA A 425 16.59 11.51 -12.40
N VAL A 426 15.46 10.82 -12.24
CA VAL A 426 14.21 11.38 -11.71
C VAL A 426 14.39 11.87 -10.26
N LYS A 427 15.00 11.05 -9.40
CA LYS A 427 15.30 11.44 -8.01
C LYS A 427 16.13 12.72 -7.98
N ARG A 428 17.22 12.81 -8.76
CA ARG A 428 18.06 14.01 -8.83
C ARG A 428 17.30 15.25 -9.32
N ALA A 429 16.34 15.08 -10.22
CA ALA A 429 15.54 16.20 -10.74
C ALA A 429 14.53 16.73 -9.72
N LEU A 430 13.98 15.88 -8.85
CA LEU A 430 12.94 16.25 -7.87
C LEU A 430 13.49 16.47 -6.45
N ASP A 431 14.58 15.79 -6.09
CA ASP A 431 15.25 15.87 -4.79
C ASP A 431 16.77 15.70 -4.97
N GLY A 432 17.41 16.72 -5.52
CA GLY A 432 18.83 16.71 -5.92
C GLY A 432 19.82 16.53 -4.76
N ASN A 433 19.44 16.91 -3.54
CA ASN A 433 20.25 16.77 -2.33
C ASN A 433 19.91 15.53 -1.50
N ASP A 434 19.00 14.68 -2.01
CA ASP A 434 18.57 13.45 -1.35
C ASP A 434 18.09 13.67 0.10
N VAL A 435 17.20 14.65 0.27
CA VAL A 435 16.61 15.04 1.55
C VAL A 435 15.50 14.06 1.96
N LEU A 436 14.65 13.64 0.99
CA LEU A 436 13.41 12.92 1.25
C LEU A 436 13.60 11.40 1.32
N ASN A 437 13.19 10.80 2.44
CA ASN A 437 13.19 9.35 2.67
C ASN A 437 14.48 8.64 2.23
N ARG A 438 15.63 9.26 2.53
CA ARG A 438 16.95 8.76 2.16
C ARG A 438 17.15 7.31 2.59
N GLY A 439 17.58 6.47 1.64
CA GLY A 439 17.90 5.07 1.89
C GLY A 439 16.68 4.13 2.01
N ARG A 440 15.44 4.62 1.86
CA ARG A 440 14.22 3.79 2.01
C ARG A 440 13.85 3.01 0.75
N PHE A 441 14.19 3.52 -0.44
CA PHE A 441 13.83 2.92 -1.72
C PHE A 441 15.06 2.31 -2.43
N VAL A 442 14.90 1.86 -3.67
CA VAL A 442 15.96 1.21 -4.47
C VAL A 442 17.14 2.11 -4.84
N LEU A 443 17.00 3.41 -4.59
CA LEU A 443 17.97 4.46 -4.97
C LEU A 443 18.91 4.79 -3.82
#